data_aa5603db80a8f5962bd05f5c7f7451e1
#
_entry.id   aa5603db80a8f5962bd05f5c7f7451e1
#
_cell.length_a   1.000
_cell.length_b   1.000
_cell.length_c   1.000
_cell.angle_alpha   90.00
_cell.angle_beta   90.00
_cell.angle_gamma   90.00
#
_symmetry.space_group_name_H-M   'P 1'
#
loop_
_entity.id
_entity.type
_entity.pdbx_description
1 polymer ?
#
loop_
_entity_poly.entity_id
_entity_poly.type
_entity_poly.pdbx_seq_one_letter_code
_entity_poly.pdbx_strand_id
1 'polypeptide(L)'
;MKNKFIFLSSCLLSAMLMFSCKDNNKETNEETPEVTAQNDTDFRPAFHFTPNESWMNDPNGMFFLNGTYHLFFQYYPEGNTWGPMHWGHATSKDMIKWEEQPIALKPDEQGYIFSGSAVVDTENTSGFGDGETAPVIAMFTYHDPKGEEEGREDYQTQAIAYSLDEGKTFTKYEGNPVIENPGIRDF
;
A
#
# COMPACT_ATOMS: atom_id res chain seq x y z
N MET A 1 -73.25 1.83 -19.70
CA MET A 1 -73.53 0.75 -20.66
C MET A 1 -72.41 -0.28 -20.43
N LYS A 2 -72.70 -1.35 -19.66
CA LYS A 2 -72.94 -2.76 -20.10
C LYS A 2 -71.64 -3.27 -20.85
N ASN A 3 -70.89 -4.30 -20.40
CA ASN A 3 -71.28 -5.66 -20.06
C ASN A 3 -70.23 -6.37 -19.22
N LYS A 4 -70.74 -7.14 -18.25
CA LYS A 4 -70.11 -8.25 -17.57
C LYS A 4 -70.03 -9.46 -18.53
N PHE A 5 -68.91 -10.20 -18.48
CA PHE A 5 -68.97 -11.63 -18.83
C PHE A 5 -68.22 -12.44 -17.75
N ILE A 6 -69.05 -13.24 -17.09
CA ILE A 6 -68.66 -14.32 -16.19
C ILE A 6 -68.52 -15.56 -17.09
N PHE A 7 -67.44 -16.33 -16.94
CA PHE A 7 -67.42 -17.72 -17.36
C PHE A 7 -66.95 -18.59 -16.20
N LEU A 8 -67.92 -19.38 -15.77
CA LEU A 8 -67.72 -20.52 -14.87
C LEU A 8 -67.40 -21.76 -15.72
N SER A 9 -66.68 -22.70 -15.15
CA SER A 9 -66.62 -24.12 -15.46
C SER A 9 -65.14 -24.59 -15.55
N SER A 10 -64.67 -25.64 -15.01
CA SER A 10 -65.22 -26.89 -14.58
C SER A 10 -64.14 -27.65 -13.82
N CYS A 11 -64.49 -28.25 -12.68
CA CYS A 11 -63.67 -29.24 -11.98
C CYS A 11 -63.40 -30.46 -12.88
N LEU A 12 -62.14 -30.87 -13.00
CA LEU A 12 -61.82 -32.26 -13.34
C LEU A 12 -60.79 -32.78 -12.33
N LEU A 13 -61.30 -33.66 -11.50
CA LEU A 13 -60.59 -34.45 -10.53
C LEU A 13 -59.80 -35.53 -11.27
N SER A 14 -58.48 -35.47 -11.29
CA SER A 14 -57.62 -36.55 -11.79
C SER A 14 -56.75 -37.03 -10.65
N ALA A 15 -57.15 -38.16 -10.09
CA ALA A 15 -56.42 -38.92 -9.12
C ALA A 15 -55.19 -39.54 -9.82
N MET A 16 -53.99 -39.07 -9.56
CA MET A 16 -52.77 -39.72 -9.96
C MET A 16 -52.14 -40.46 -8.76
N LEU A 17 -52.10 -41.76 -8.94
CA LEU A 17 -51.49 -42.71 -8.02
C LEU A 17 -50.01 -42.36 -7.81
N MET A 18 -49.67 -42.06 -6.58
CA MET A 18 -48.29 -41.91 -6.14
C MET A 18 -47.60 -43.26 -6.05
N PHE A 19 -46.78 -43.64 -7.03
CA PHE A 19 -45.79 -44.66 -6.86
C PHE A 19 -44.62 -44.04 -6.07
N SER A 20 -44.57 -44.38 -4.80
CA SER A 20 -43.40 -44.10 -3.93
C SER A 20 -42.26 -45.01 -4.35
N CYS A 21 -41.32 -44.51 -5.15
CA CYS A 21 -40.01 -45.10 -5.26
C CYS A 21 -39.22 -44.77 -3.98
N LYS A 22 -38.90 -45.78 -3.23
CA LYS A 22 -38.04 -45.70 -2.07
C LYS A 22 -36.60 -45.65 -2.58
N ASP A 23 -36.12 -44.46 -2.90
CA ASP A 23 -34.70 -44.23 -3.18
C ASP A 23 -33.94 -44.32 -1.88
N ASN A 24 -33.11 -45.36 -1.79
CA ASN A 24 -32.04 -45.46 -0.80
C ASN A 24 -30.94 -44.47 -1.21
N ASN A 25 -31.15 -43.20 -0.98
CA ASN A 25 -30.04 -42.25 -1.01
C ASN A 25 -29.18 -42.54 0.23
N LYS A 26 -28.11 -43.22 -0.03
CA LYS A 26 -26.94 -43.18 0.81
C LYS A 26 -26.43 -41.75 0.72
N GLU A 27 -26.71 -40.93 1.73
CA GLU A 27 -26.03 -39.67 1.92
C GLU A 27 -24.53 -39.95 2.02
N THR A 28 -23.84 -39.85 0.91
CA THR A 28 -22.41 -39.58 0.94
C THR A 28 -22.28 -38.16 1.46
N ASN A 29 -21.95 -38.00 2.71
CA ASN A 29 -21.38 -36.77 3.22
C ASN A 29 -20.10 -36.52 2.39
N GLU A 30 -20.24 -35.82 1.28
CA GLU A 30 -19.12 -35.09 0.72
C GLU A 30 -18.84 -34.01 1.75
N GLU A 31 -17.88 -34.26 2.62
CA GLU A 31 -17.20 -33.25 3.39
C GLU A 31 -16.67 -32.25 2.35
N THR A 32 -17.36 -31.12 2.23
CA THR A 32 -16.80 -29.96 1.56
C THR A 32 -15.46 -29.72 2.24
N PRO A 33 -14.32 -29.74 1.53
CA PRO A 33 -13.04 -29.50 2.17
C PRO A 33 -13.16 -28.14 2.85
N GLU A 34 -13.05 -28.15 4.17
CA GLU A 34 -12.94 -26.95 4.97
C GLU A 34 -11.70 -26.23 4.42
N VAL A 35 -11.90 -25.13 3.70
CA VAL A 35 -10.82 -24.27 3.27
C VAL A 35 -10.25 -23.70 4.55
N THR A 36 -9.31 -24.43 5.14
CA THR A 36 -8.49 -23.91 6.23
C THR A 36 -7.88 -22.63 5.71
N ALA A 37 -8.16 -21.51 6.39
CA ALA A 37 -7.56 -20.24 6.06
C ALA A 37 -6.05 -20.45 5.93
N GLN A 38 -5.56 -20.35 4.69
CA GLN A 38 -4.13 -20.47 4.40
C GLN A 38 -3.45 -19.39 5.22
N ASN A 39 -2.48 -19.78 6.05
CA ASN A 39 -1.75 -18.79 6.84
C ASN A 39 -1.10 -17.78 5.89
N ASP A 40 -1.27 -16.49 6.14
CA ASP A 40 -0.68 -15.39 5.35
C ASP A 40 0.83 -15.54 5.12
N THR A 41 1.50 -16.32 5.95
CA THR A 41 2.93 -16.64 5.85
C THR A 41 3.30 -17.55 4.69
N ASP A 42 2.35 -18.30 4.12
CA ASP A 42 2.65 -19.29 3.07
C ASP A 42 3.11 -18.65 1.75
N PHE A 43 2.79 -17.39 1.53
CA PHE A 43 3.15 -16.63 0.34
C PHE A 43 4.28 -15.62 0.56
N ARG A 44 4.80 -15.49 1.80
CA ARG A 44 5.91 -14.59 2.06
C ARG A 44 7.20 -15.12 1.42
N PRO A 45 7.96 -14.27 0.71
CA PRO A 45 9.27 -14.65 0.20
C PRO A 45 10.22 -15.09 1.32
N ALA A 46 11.02 -16.13 1.05
CA ALA A 46 11.95 -16.67 2.05
C ALA A 46 13.16 -15.74 2.32
N PHE A 47 13.49 -14.82 1.40
CA PHE A 47 14.71 -14.00 1.45
C PHE A 47 14.59 -12.60 0.82
N HIS A 48 13.41 -12.19 0.35
CA HIS A 48 13.17 -10.80 -0.03
C HIS A 48 12.58 -10.04 1.14
N PHE A 49 12.90 -8.74 1.23
CA PHE A 49 12.22 -7.87 2.18
C PHE A 49 10.71 -7.82 1.86
N THR A 50 9.91 -7.99 2.89
CA THR A 50 8.47 -7.67 2.90
C THR A 50 8.15 -7.05 4.26
N PRO A 51 7.31 -6.01 4.34
CA PRO A 51 6.88 -5.46 5.63
C PRO A 51 6.09 -6.51 6.41
N ASN A 52 6.03 -6.36 7.72
CA ASN A 52 5.29 -7.28 8.58
C ASN A 52 3.81 -7.33 8.25
N GLU A 53 3.25 -6.19 7.86
CA GLU A 53 1.83 -6.03 7.49
C GLU A 53 1.64 -4.88 6.51
N SER A 54 0.43 -4.74 5.98
CA SER A 54 -0.04 -3.60 5.19
C SER A 54 0.54 -3.51 3.77
N TRP A 55 0.17 -2.46 3.04
CA TRP A 55 0.54 -2.27 1.64
C TRP A 55 1.98 -1.81 1.46
N MET A 56 2.67 -2.42 0.53
CA MET A 56 4.00 -2.01 0.07
C MET A 56 4.06 -1.98 -1.46
N ASN A 57 4.77 -0.99 -2.02
CA ASN A 57 5.25 -0.98 -3.40
C ASN A 57 6.70 -0.47 -3.45
N ASP A 58 7.10 0.29 -4.42
CA ASP A 58 8.43 0.78 -4.76
C ASP A 58 9.47 0.80 -3.63
N PRO A 59 10.46 -0.09 -3.63
CA PRO A 59 11.68 0.12 -2.85
C PRO A 59 12.42 1.36 -3.39
N ASN A 60 12.84 2.25 -2.52
CA ASN A 60 13.49 3.50 -2.89
C ASN A 60 14.46 3.99 -1.81
N GLY A 61 15.16 5.08 -2.05
CA GLY A 61 16.01 5.76 -1.06
C GLY A 61 17.11 4.90 -0.43
N MET A 62 17.56 3.83 -1.08
CA MET A 62 18.56 2.92 -0.50
C MET A 62 19.92 3.57 -0.37
N PHE A 63 20.57 3.41 0.79
CA PHE A 63 21.96 3.80 1.01
C PHE A 63 22.66 2.85 1.99
N PHE A 64 24.00 2.95 2.05
CA PHE A 64 24.83 2.22 3.00
C PHE A 64 25.60 3.20 3.86
N LEU A 65 25.53 3.06 5.17
CA LEU A 65 26.24 3.90 6.13
C LEU A 65 26.65 3.09 7.37
N ASN A 66 27.90 3.23 7.78
CA ASN A 66 28.45 2.62 9.01
C ASN A 66 28.11 1.13 9.17
N GLY A 67 28.24 0.35 8.06
CA GLY A 67 28.01 -1.09 8.07
C GLY A 67 26.55 -1.49 8.10
N THR A 68 25.62 -0.57 7.76
CA THR A 68 24.18 -0.80 7.71
C THR A 68 23.64 -0.39 6.34
N TYR A 69 22.89 -1.28 5.71
CA TYR A 69 22.07 -0.97 4.55
C TYR A 69 20.74 -0.43 5.05
N HIS A 70 20.29 0.66 4.47
CA HIS A 70 18.99 1.27 4.68
C HIS A 70 18.17 1.11 3.42
N LEU A 71 16.94 0.70 3.56
CA LEU A 71 15.96 0.57 2.50
C LEU A 71 14.71 1.31 2.91
N PHE A 72 14.27 2.24 2.09
CA PHE A 72 12.93 2.81 2.22
C PHE A 72 12.01 2.22 1.16
N PHE A 73 10.72 2.33 1.39
CA PHE A 73 9.71 1.79 0.48
C PHE A 73 8.41 2.55 0.62
N GLN A 74 7.66 2.59 -0.47
CA GLN A 74 6.30 3.10 -0.42
C GLN A 74 5.46 2.22 0.49
N TYR A 75 4.79 2.84 1.45
CA TYR A 75 4.08 2.13 2.51
C TYR A 75 2.76 2.81 2.85
N TYR A 76 1.70 2.02 2.99
CA TYR A 76 0.44 2.48 3.54
C TYR A 76 0.10 1.67 4.78
N PRO A 77 0.24 2.24 6.00
CA PRO A 77 0.15 1.47 7.25
C PRO A 77 -1.28 1.07 7.64
N GLU A 78 -2.30 1.66 7.03
CA GLU A 78 -3.68 1.48 7.46
C GLU A 78 -4.46 0.42 6.67
N GLY A 79 -3.81 -0.28 5.71
CA GLY A 79 -4.50 -1.29 4.93
C GLY A 79 -3.66 -2.02 3.90
N ASN A 80 -4.28 -3.02 3.25
CA ASN A 80 -3.64 -3.88 2.25
C ASN A 80 -3.93 -3.43 0.80
N THR A 81 -4.40 -2.21 0.63
CA THR A 81 -4.63 -1.58 -0.67
C THR A 81 -3.85 -0.28 -0.72
N TRP A 82 -3.58 0.22 -1.94
CA TRP A 82 -2.92 1.50 -2.12
C TRP A 82 -3.71 2.63 -1.43
N GLY A 83 -3.01 3.56 -0.79
CA GLY A 83 -3.58 4.67 -0.04
C GLY A 83 -2.57 5.80 0.17
N PRO A 84 -2.76 6.68 1.16
CA PRO A 84 -1.81 7.74 1.50
C PRO A 84 -0.41 7.20 1.76
N MET A 85 0.49 7.37 0.78
CA MET A 85 1.82 6.79 0.82
C MET A 85 2.74 7.48 1.82
N HIS A 86 3.45 6.66 2.56
CA HIS A 86 4.53 7.00 3.46
C HIS A 86 5.85 6.42 2.93
N TRP A 87 6.97 6.80 3.49
CA TRP A 87 8.17 5.97 3.41
C TRP A 87 8.25 5.09 4.65
N GLY A 88 8.03 3.79 4.45
CA GLY A 88 8.46 2.76 5.38
C GLY A 88 9.99 2.67 5.39
N HIS A 89 10.57 2.04 6.40
CA HIS A 89 12.00 1.93 6.56
C HIS A 89 12.38 0.54 7.06
N ALA A 90 13.44 -0.03 6.51
CA ALA A 90 14.05 -1.26 6.98
C ALA A 90 15.58 -1.16 6.95
N THR A 91 16.25 -1.89 7.82
CA THR A 91 17.71 -1.95 7.91
C THR A 91 18.21 -3.38 7.80
N SER A 92 19.43 -3.53 7.27
CA SER A 92 20.10 -4.83 7.16
C SER A 92 21.61 -4.71 7.30
N LYS A 93 22.26 -5.78 7.76
CA LYS A 93 23.71 -5.91 7.75
C LYS A 93 24.27 -6.70 6.57
N ASP A 94 23.39 -7.46 5.88
CA ASP A 94 23.78 -8.43 4.85
C ASP A 94 22.89 -8.40 3.59
N MET A 95 21.87 -7.51 3.55
CA MET A 95 20.85 -7.39 2.50
C MET A 95 19.95 -8.63 2.35
N ILE A 96 20.04 -9.59 3.27
CA ILE A 96 19.23 -10.82 3.28
C ILE A 96 18.24 -10.78 4.43
N LYS A 97 18.72 -10.44 5.63
CA LYS A 97 17.91 -10.29 6.83
C LYS A 97 17.63 -8.82 7.07
N TRP A 98 16.38 -8.46 7.08
CA TRP A 98 15.92 -7.09 7.26
C TRP A 98 15.17 -6.94 8.57
N GLU A 99 15.39 -5.81 9.21
CA GLU A 99 14.67 -5.38 10.41
C GLU A 99 13.86 -4.14 10.05
N GLU A 100 12.53 -4.25 10.19
CA GLU A 100 11.63 -3.13 9.98
C GLU A 100 11.83 -2.07 11.05
N GLN A 101 11.87 -0.82 10.63
CA GLN A 101 12.11 0.35 11.46
C GLN A 101 10.83 1.23 11.49
N PRO A 102 10.75 2.20 12.38
CA PRO A 102 9.67 3.19 12.35
C PRO A 102 9.56 3.89 10.99
N ILE A 103 8.34 4.31 10.63
CA ILE A 103 8.07 5.07 9.42
C ILE A 103 8.96 6.31 9.36
N ALA A 104 9.72 6.47 8.27
CA ALA A 104 10.67 7.56 8.09
C ALA A 104 10.01 8.88 7.67
N LEU A 105 9.09 8.84 6.71
CA LEU A 105 8.37 10.02 6.22
C LEU A 105 6.87 9.75 6.18
N LYS A 106 6.09 10.71 6.65
CA LYS A 106 4.62 10.66 6.69
C LYS A 106 4.01 11.75 5.84
N PRO A 107 2.84 11.54 5.24
CA PRO A 107 2.04 12.59 4.62
C PRO A 107 1.82 13.79 5.55
N ASP A 108 1.65 14.95 4.93
CA ASP A 108 1.23 16.19 5.59
C ASP A 108 0.29 16.99 4.69
N GLU A 109 0.14 18.30 4.98
CA GLU A 109 -0.72 19.19 4.20
C GLU A 109 -0.27 19.41 2.75
N GLN A 110 0.99 19.09 2.40
CA GLN A 110 1.51 19.18 1.03
C GLN A 110 1.19 17.93 0.20
N GLY A 111 0.84 16.81 0.84
CA GLY A 111 0.43 15.61 0.13
C GLY A 111 1.05 14.30 0.65
N TYR A 112 0.92 13.27 -0.17
CA TYR A 112 1.50 11.95 0.06
C TYR A 112 2.99 11.97 -0.25
N ILE A 113 3.72 11.02 0.33
CA ILE A 113 5.17 10.90 0.11
C ILE A 113 5.41 9.83 -0.95
N PHE A 114 5.66 10.25 -2.18
CA PHE A 114 5.99 9.34 -3.27
C PHE A 114 7.47 9.00 -3.29
N SER A 115 7.86 8.11 -4.19
CA SER A 115 9.21 7.56 -4.28
C SER A 115 10.26 8.64 -4.54
N GLY A 116 11.50 8.29 -4.25
CA GLY A 116 12.63 9.17 -4.41
C GLY A 116 13.96 8.46 -4.19
N SER A 117 14.94 9.21 -3.75
CA SER A 117 16.29 8.70 -3.49
C SER A 117 16.87 9.28 -2.21
N ALA A 118 17.92 8.65 -1.69
CA ALA A 118 18.67 9.17 -0.55
C ALA A 118 20.18 9.10 -0.80
N VAL A 119 20.91 10.01 -0.18
CA VAL A 119 22.36 10.07 -0.26
C VAL A 119 22.96 10.51 1.06
N VAL A 120 24.11 9.95 1.42
CA VAL A 120 24.91 10.44 2.54
C VAL A 120 25.76 11.62 2.03
N ASP A 121 25.50 12.80 2.54
CA ASP A 121 26.21 14.03 2.16
C ASP A 121 27.46 14.20 3.03
N THR A 122 28.51 13.44 2.72
CA THR A 122 29.77 13.39 3.48
C THR A 122 30.50 14.72 3.55
N GLU A 123 30.32 15.58 2.56
CA GLU A 123 30.96 16.90 2.46
C GLU A 123 30.08 18.03 3.02
N ASN A 124 28.88 17.70 3.51
CA ASN A 124 27.89 18.68 3.97
C ASN A 124 27.60 19.77 2.94
N THR A 125 27.53 19.40 1.67
CA THR A 125 27.26 20.33 0.56
C THR A 125 25.85 20.93 0.61
N SER A 126 24.93 20.19 1.24
CA SER A 126 23.56 20.66 1.49
C SER A 126 23.50 21.75 2.58
N GLY A 127 24.48 21.76 3.49
CA GLY A 127 24.49 22.65 4.65
C GLY A 127 23.53 22.23 5.78
N PHE A 128 22.94 21.03 5.71
CA PHE A 128 22.05 20.53 6.78
C PHE A 128 22.79 19.87 7.93
N GLY A 129 24.07 19.51 7.75
CA GLY A 129 24.90 18.90 8.80
C GLY A 129 25.20 19.87 9.94
N ASP A 130 25.34 19.31 11.14
CA ASP A 130 25.69 20.03 12.37
C ASP A 130 27.21 20.22 12.56
N GLY A 131 28.01 19.71 11.63
CA GLY A 131 29.49 19.70 11.69
C GLY A 131 30.09 18.49 12.39
N GLU A 132 29.29 17.63 13.00
CA GLU A 132 29.73 16.38 13.64
C GLU A 132 29.25 15.15 12.85
N THR A 133 28.04 15.20 12.34
CA THR A 133 27.40 14.10 11.62
C THR A 133 27.16 14.48 10.16
N ALA A 134 27.58 13.63 9.22
CA ALA A 134 27.24 13.78 7.82
C ALA A 134 25.71 13.56 7.66
N PRO A 135 24.97 14.52 7.10
CA PRO A 135 23.53 14.36 6.96
C PRO A 135 23.21 13.31 5.89
N VAL A 136 22.12 12.58 6.09
CA VAL A 136 21.48 11.81 5.03
C VAL A 136 20.38 12.67 4.42
N ILE A 137 20.48 12.91 3.12
CA ILE A 137 19.51 13.72 2.39
C ILE A 137 18.58 12.79 1.64
N ALA A 138 17.28 12.88 1.90
CA ALA A 138 16.23 12.23 1.12
C ALA A 138 15.59 13.27 0.20
N MET A 139 15.52 12.97 -1.09
CA MET A 139 14.73 13.73 -2.07
C MET A 139 13.56 12.88 -2.50
N PHE A 140 12.37 13.42 -2.44
CA PHE A 140 11.13 12.69 -2.69
C PHE A 140 10.11 13.56 -3.41
N THR A 141 9.10 12.93 -4.00
CA THR A 141 7.99 13.65 -4.64
C THR A 141 6.85 13.79 -3.63
N TYR A 142 6.39 15.00 -3.40
CA TYR A 142 5.05 15.23 -2.86
C TYR A 142 4.01 15.01 -3.95
N HIS A 143 2.96 14.31 -3.60
CA HIS A 143 1.79 14.10 -4.45
C HIS A 143 0.55 14.69 -3.76
N ASP A 144 0.00 15.75 -4.33
CA ASP A 144 -1.23 16.38 -3.86
C ASP A 144 -2.46 15.66 -4.47
N PRO A 145 -3.13 14.76 -3.72
CA PRO A 145 -4.25 14.00 -4.26
C PRO A 145 -5.46 14.87 -4.61
N LYS A 146 -5.58 16.02 -3.93
CA LYS A 146 -6.65 16.97 -4.23
C LYS A 146 -6.40 17.68 -5.55
N GLY A 147 -5.16 18.08 -5.80
CA GLY A 147 -4.76 18.67 -7.07
C GLY A 147 -4.97 17.72 -8.25
N GLU A 148 -4.68 16.43 -8.06
CA GLU A 148 -4.96 15.41 -9.07
C GLU A 148 -6.47 15.25 -9.31
N GLU A 149 -7.28 15.18 -8.26
CA GLU A 149 -8.74 15.06 -8.35
C GLU A 149 -9.37 16.28 -9.05
N GLU A 150 -8.81 17.47 -8.85
CA GLU A 150 -9.21 18.71 -9.52
C GLU A 150 -8.73 18.78 -10.99
N GLY A 151 -7.92 17.81 -11.45
CA GLY A 151 -7.39 17.77 -12.81
C GLY A 151 -6.27 18.78 -13.07
N ARG A 152 -5.59 19.25 -12.04
CA ARG A 152 -4.38 20.07 -12.18
C ARG A 152 -3.24 19.21 -12.72
N GLU A 153 -2.28 19.83 -13.39
CA GLU A 153 -1.07 19.15 -13.89
C GLU A 153 0.15 19.36 -12.96
N ASP A 154 0.05 20.28 -12.00
CA ASP A 154 1.11 20.67 -11.07
C ASP A 154 0.99 20.02 -9.68
N TYR A 155 0.30 18.89 -9.58
CA TYR A 155 0.01 18.23 -8.31
C TYR A 155 1.18 17.40 -7.74
N GLN A 156 2.30 17.34 -8.45
CA GLN A 156 3.53 16.73 -7.95
C GLN A 156 4.66 17.74 -7.91
N THR A 157 5.42 17.75 -6.81
CA THR A 157 6.56 18.64 -6.61
C THR A 157 7.71 17.89 -5.97
N GLN A 158 8.95 18.33 -6.12
CA GLN A 158 10.09 17.67 -5.49
C GLN A 158 10.46 18.34 -4.17
N ALA A 159 10.68 17.52 -3.17
CA ALA A 159 10.93 17.93 -1.80
C ALA A 159 12.15 17.25 -1.19
N ILE A 160 12.67 17.84 -0.12
CA ILE A 160 13.83 17.33 0.62
C ILE A 160 13.45 17.10 2.08
N ALA A 161 13.99 16.01 2.63
CA ALA A 161 14.12 15.81 4.07
C ALA A 161 15.57 15.42 4.40
N TYR A 162 15.99 15.67 5.62
CA TYR A 162 17.34 15.33 6.07
C TYR A 162 17.31 14.65 7.43
N SER A 163 18.33 13.82 7.65
CA SER A 163 18.56 13.09 8.90
C SER A 163 19.94 13.40 9.43
N LEU A 164 20.06 13.60 10.74
CA LEU A 164 21.32 13.78 11.48
C LEU A 164 21.61 12.59 12.44
N ASP A 165 20.84 11.52 12.32
CA ASP A 165 20.94 10.32 13.15
C ASP A 165 21.09 9.04 12.33
N GLU A 166 21.85 9.13 11.24
CA GLU A 166 22.16 8.02 10.33
C GLU A 166 20.92 7.47 9.59
N GLY A 167 19.90 8.29 9.34
CA GLY A 167 18.69 7.90 8.60
C GLY A 167 17.62 7.24 9.46
N LYS A 168 17.69 7.34 10.78
CA LYS A 168 16.65 6.81 11.68
C LYS A 168 15.42 7.70 11.72
N THR A 169 15.64 9.01 11.75
CA THR A 169 14.56 10.01 11.69
C THR A 169 14.87 11.07 10.65
N PHE A 170 13.83 11.64 10.06
CA PHE A 170 13.95 12.68 9.04
C PHE A 170 13.18 13.93 9.42
N THR A 171 13.81 15.08 9.18
CA THR A 171 13.18 16.40 9.26
C THR A 171 12.94 16.89 7.85
N LYS A 172 11.69 17.20 7.51
CA LYS A 172 11.35 17.83 6.22
C LYS A 172 11.88 19.25 6.17
N TYR A 173 12.46 19.63 5.05
CA TYR A 173 12.99 20.98 4.88
C TYR A 173 11.86 22.00 4.82
N GLU A 174 12.00 23.09 5.60
CA GLU A 174 10.96 24.12 5.70
C GLU A 174 10.74 24.90 4.38
N GLY A 175 11.75 24.91 3.49
CA GLY A 175 11.67 25.53 2.17
C GLY A 175 11.12 24.61 1.07
N ASN A 176 10.48 23.49 1.42
CA ASN A 176 9.81 22.64 0.42
C ASN A 176 8.57 23.33 -0.19
N PRO A 177 8.24 23.02 -1.47
CA PRO A 177 9.01 22.20 -2.38
C PRO A 177 10.29 22.88 -2.87
N VAL A 178 11.35 22.11 -3.15
CA VAL A 178 12.62 22.65 -3.70
C VAL A 178 12.61 22.73 -5.22
N ILE A 179 11.73 21.97 -5.87
CA ILE A 179 11.47 22.08 -7.31
C ILE A 179 9.95 22.05 -7.49
N GLU A 180 9.44 23.19 -7.98
CA GLU A 180 8.04 23.32 -8.38
C GLU A 180 7.79 22.56 -9.68
N ASN A 181 6.60 22.04 -9.84
CA ASN A 181 6.19 21.37 -11.07
C ASN A 181 5.98 22.40 -12.21
N PRO A 182 6.62 22.24 -13.35
CA PRO A 182 6.44 23.15 -14.49
C PRO A 182 5.13 22.91 -15.29
N GLY A 183 4.16 22.19 -14.78
CA GLY A 183 2.93 21.82 -15.47
C GLY A 183 3.09 20.49 -16.24
N ILE A 184 3.80 19.54 -15.64
CA ILE A 184 4.03 18.20 -16.20
C ILE A 184 3.41 17.17 -15.28
N ARG A 185 2.51 16.37 -15.81
CA ARG A 185 1.96 15.23 -15.11
C ARG A 185 3.07 14.18 -14.83
N ASP A 186 3.01 13.56 -13.67
CA ASP A 186 3.99 12.55 -13.22
C ASP A 186 5.44 13.11 -13.17
N PHE A 187 5.57 14.32 -12.59
CA PHE A 187 6.85 15.07 -12.46
C PHE A 187 7.76 14.51 -11.36
#